data_9977a53c7d89d399b8a6519ab8e8ebbf
#
_entry.id   9977a53c7d89d399b8a6519ab8e8ebbf
#
_cell.length_a   1.000
_cell.length_b   1.000
_cell.length_c   1.000
_cell.angle_alpha   90.00
_cell.angle_beta   90.00
_cell.angle_gamma   90.00
#
_symmetry.space_group_name_H-M   'P 1'
#
loop_
_entity.id
_entity.type
_entity.pdbx_description
1 polymer ?
#
loop_
_entity_poly.entity_id
_entity_poly.type
_entity_poly.pdbx_seq_one_letter_code
_entity_poly.pdbx_strand_id
1 'polypeptide(L)'
;MQIKEALTFDDVLLVPNKSNILPNEANTQTLITNRISLNSPIMSSAMDTVTESRMAIALAQYGGIGVIHRNLKIKEQVACVNDVKRFESAIVYNPVTLRENQKLSEAKALQKKLNITGFPVVNEKNILKGILTN
;
A
#
# COMPACT_ATOMS: atom_id res chain seq x y z
N MET A 1 18.26 36.79 15.25
CA MET A 1 17.30 35.77 14.74
C MET A 1 17.05 36.10 13.29
N GLN A 2 17.37 35.22 12.36
CA GLN A 2 17.14 35.47 10.94
C GLN A 2 15.76 34.91 10.60
N ILE A 3 14.79 35.76 10.30
CA ILE A 3 13.44 35.37 9.86
C ILE A 3 13.55 35.01 8.38
N LYS A 4 13.22 33.75 8.03
CA LYS A 4 13.14 33.32 6.64
C LYS A 4 11.74 33.64 6.11
N GLU A 5 11.68 34.25 4.94
CA GLU A 5 10.43 34.43 4.21
C GLU A 5 9.94 33.08 3.73
N ALA A 6 8.65 32.79 3.92
CA ALA A 6 7.98 31.59 3.44
C ALA A 6 6.59 31.98 2.94
N LEU A 7 6.24 31.52 1.74
CA LEU A 7 4.96 31.81 1.09
C LEU A 7 4.04 30.59 1.19
N THR A 8 2.75 30.85 1.31
CA THR A 8 1.70 29.83 1.21
C THR A 8 1.07 29.86 -0.18
N PHE A 9 0.25 28.87 -0.50
CA PHE A 9 -0.49 28.87 -1.77
C PHE A 9 -1.49 30.03 -1.89
N ASP A 10 -1.92 30.62 -0.76
CA ASP A 10 -2.78 31.82 -0.75
C ASP A 10 -2.02 33.10 -1.16
N ASP A 11 -0.70 33.09 -1.02
CA ASP A 11 0.17 34.23 -1.34
C ASP A 11 0.66 34.26 -2.78
N VAL A 12 0.50 33.15 -3.53
CA VAL A 12 1.09 32.97 -4.85
C VAL A 12 0.11 32.43 -5.89
N LEU A 13 0.34 32.77 -7.15
CA LEU A 13 -0.38 32.21 -8.29
C LEU A 13 0.63 31.60 -9.26
N LEU A 14 0.19 30.52 -9.95
CA LEU A 14 0.98 29.98 -11.05
C LEU A 14 0.94 30.93 -12.24
N VAL A 15 2.10 31.26 -12.78
CA VAL A 15 2.20 32.06 -14.00
C VAL A 15 1.84 31.19 -15.20
N PRO A 16 0.82 31.56 -16.00
CA PRO A 16 0.48 30.84 -17.21
C PRO A 16 1.67 30.82 -18.18
N ASN A 17 1.91 29.67 -18.79
CA ASN A 17 2.97 29.51 -19.78
C ASN A 17 2.45 28.75 -20.98
N LYS A 18 3.10 28.94 -22.16
CA LYS A 18 2.77 28.20 -23.37
C LYS A 18 3.08 26.72 -23.18
N SER A 19 2.12 25.87 -23.54
CA SER A 19 2.30 24.42 -23.60
C SER A 19 2.10 23.92 -25.02
N ASN A 20 2.91 22.93 -25.41
CA ASN A 20 2.82 22.25 -26.71
C ASN A 20 2.35 20.79 -26.55
N ILE A 21 1.95 20.38 -25.33
CA ILE A 21 1.45 19.05 -25.02
C ILE A 21 -0.02 19.09 -24.62
N LEU A 22 -0.75 18.03 -24.90
CA LEU A 22 -2.13 17.85 -24.44
C LEU A 22 -2.14 17.40 -22.97
N PRO A 23 -3.23 17.66 -22.22
CA PRO A 23 -3.33 17.24 -20.81
C PRO A 23 -3.09 15.75 -20.56
N ASN A 24 -3.52 14.89 -21.49
CA ASN A 24 -3.32 13.44 -21.42
C ASN A 24 -1.88 12.99 -21.71
N GLU A 25 -1.05 13.87 -22.26
CA GLU A 25 0.37 13.63 -22.53
C GLU A 25 1.27 14.13 -21.39
N ALA A 26 0.67 14.81 -20.41
CA ALA A 26 1.42 15.37 -19.28
C ALA A 26 2.03 14.26 -18.42
N ASN A 27 3.35 14.32 -18.24
CA ASN A 27 4.05 13.43 -17.34
C ASN A 27 4.03 14.00 -15.92
N THR A 28 3.34 13.33 -15.00
CA THR A 28 3.22 13.71 -13.58
C THR A 28 4.22 13.00 -12.69
N GLN A 29 5.12 12.20 -13.26
CA GLN A 29 6.10 11.45 -12.49
C GLN A 29 7.04 12.40 -11.72
N THR A 30 7.26 12.10 -10.45
CA THR A 30 8.08 12.92 -9.57
C THR A 30 8.96 12.09 -8.65
N LEU A 31 10.06 12.65 -8.18
CA LEU A 31 10.95 12.05 -7.19
C LEU A 31 10.63 12.62 -5.81
N ILE A 32 10.23 11.77 -4.89
CA ILE A 32 10.09 12.12 -3.46
C ILE A 32 11.44 12.10 -2.76
N THR A 33 12.26 11.13 -3.12
CA THR A 33 13.64 10.99 -2.64
C THR A 33 14.52 10.56 -3.81
N ASN A 34 15.83 10.52 -3.60
CA ASN A 34 16.79 10.03 -4.62
C ASN A 34 16.53 8.57 -5.07
N ARG A 35 15.66 7.82 -4.36
CA ARG A 35 15.39 6.40 -4.62
C ARG A 35 13.92 6.06 -4.80
N ILE A 36 13.02 7.02 -4.57
CA ILE A 36 11.57 6.79 -4.64
C ILE A 36 10.97 7.76 -5.64
N SER A 37 10.44 7.20 -6.72
CA SER A 37 9.64 7.92 -7.71
C SER A 37 8.17 7.57 -7.56
N LEU A 38 7.31 8.54 -7.82
CA LEU A 38 5.86 8.38 -7.89
C LEU A 38 5.37 8.67 -9.30
N ASN A 39 4.36 7.97 -9.75
CA ASN A 39 3.67 8.23 -11.00
C ASN A 39 2.67 9.39 -10.87
N SER A 40 2.13 9.59 -9.67
CA SER A 40 1.27 10.72 -9.30
C SER A 40 1.92 11.50 -8.15
N PRO A 41 2.07 12.83 -8.23
CA PRO A 41 2.77 13.64 -7.24
C PRO A 41 1.89 13.92 -6.01
N ILE A 42 1.25 12.87 -5.47
CA ILE A 42 0.34 12.96 -4.33
C ILE A 42 0.86 12.10 -3.20
N MET A 43 0.95 12.69 -2.03
CA MET A 43 1.35 12.04 -0.78
C MET A 43 0.37 12.42 0.33
N SER A 44 -0.08 11.44 1.13
CA SER A 44 -0.90 11.76 2.30
C SER A 44 -0.05 12.08 3.52
N SER A 45 -0.58 12.96 4.37
CA SER A 45 0.03 13.31 5.64
C SER A 45 0.00 12.15 6.63
N ALA A 46 1.04 12.04 7.45
CA ALA A 46 1.14 11.09 8.55
C ALA A 46 0.30 11.56 9.76
N MET A 47 -1.00 11.63 9.58
CA MET A 47 -1.96 12.08 10.59
C MET A 47 -2.83 10.92 11.05
N ASP A 48 -3.11 10.89 12.35
CA ASP A 48 -4.06 9.95 12.96
C ASP A 48 -5.43 10.06 12.30
N THR A 49 -6.10 8.94 12.10
CA THR A 49 -7.40 8.80 11.41
C THR A 49 -7.41 9.23 9.93
N VAL A 50 -6.32 9.76 9.39
CA VAL A 50 -6.20 10.15 7.98
C VAL A 50 -5.48 9.08 7.18
N THR A 51 -4.24 8.73 7.56
CA THR A 51 -3.42 7.78 6.79
C THR A 51 -3.13 6.51 7.57
N GLU A 52 -3.98 5.54 7.34
CA GLU A 52 -3.81 4.13 7.74
C GLU A 52 -3.73 3.25 6.49
N SER A 53 -3.76 1.92 6.64
CA SER A 53 -3.60 0.98 5.53
C SER A 53 -4.54 1.26 4.35
N ARG A 54 -5.81 1.56 4.62
CA ARG A 54 -6.83 1.81 3.58
C ARG A 54 -6.48 3.02 2.70
N MET A 55 -6.10 4.15 3.30
CA MET A 55 -5.70 5.35 2.56
C MET A 55 -4.39 5.12 1.81
N ALA A 56 -3.43 4.45 2.44
CA ALA A 56 -2.15 4.14 1.80
C ALA A 56 -2.32 3.23 0.57
N ILE A 57 -3.20 2.22 0.65
CA ILE A 57 -3.56 1.36 -0.49
C ILE A 57 -4.19 2.18 -1.61
N ALA A 58 -5.18 3.00 -1.30
CA ALA A 58 -5.87 3.81 -2.30
C ALA A 58 -4.88 4.74 -3.03
N LEU A 59 -3.98 5.41 -2.31
CA LEU A 59 -2.97 6.27 -2.93
C LEU A 59 -1.98 5.49 -3.78
N ALA A 60 -1.52 4.32 -3.32
CA ALA A 60 -0.64 3.46 -4.10
C ALA A 60 -1.26 3.04 -5.44
N GLN A 61 -2.55 2.71 -5.45
CA GLN A 61 -3.29 2.38 -6.69
C GLN A 61 -3.32 3.54 -7.69
N TYR A 62 -3.31 4.79 -7.21
CA TYR A 62 -3.24 5.98 -8.06
C TYR A 62 -1.81 6.43 -8.37
N GLY A 63 -0.80 5.67 -7.97
CA GLY A 63 0.60 5.99 -8.22
C GLY A 63 1.22 7.01 -7.26
N GLY A 64 0.52 7.34 -6.18
CA GLY A 64 0.99 8.15 -5.06
C GLY A 64 1.59 7.33 -3.93
N ILE A 65 1.73 7.93 -2.74
CA ILE A 65 2.25 7.27 -1.53
C ILE A 65 1.50 7.68 -0.28
N GLY A 66 1.20 6.71 0.59
CA GLY A 66 0.66 6.95 1.92
C GLY A 66 1.76 6.90 2.98
N VAL A 67 1.77 7.89 3.89
CA VAL A 67 2.67 7.88 5.05
C VAL A 67 1.86 7.56 6.30
N ILE A 68 2.04 6.34 6.82
CA ILE A 68 1.31 5.86 8.00
C ILE A 68 1.79 6.62 9.25
N HIS A 69 0.84 7.11 10.04
CA HIS A 69 1.14 7.90 11.24
C HIS A 69 1.75 7.04 12.36
N ARG A 70 2.40 7.73 13.31
CA ARG A 70 3.08 7.07 14.45
C ARG A 70 2.19 6.85 15.68
N ASN A 71 0.96 7.38 15.71
CA ASN A 71 0.05 7.23 16.85
C ASN A 71 -0.63 5.85 16.86
N LEU A 72 0.19 4.81 16.78
CA LEU A 72 -0.16 3.39 16.80
C LEU A 72 0.85 2.64 17.66
N LYS A 73 0.44 1.55 18.27
CA LYS A 73 1.39 0.61 18.86
C LYS A 73 2.25 0.02 17.74
N ILE A 74 3.49 -0.34 18.04
CA ILE A 74 4.43 -0.90 17.05
C ILE A 74 3.81 -2.06 16.26
N LYS A 75 3.11 -2.97 16.94
CA LYS A 75 2.44 -4.12 16.29
C LYS A 75 1.33 -3.70 15.32
N GLU A 76 0.58 -2.67 15.66
CA GLU A 76 -0.51 -2.13 14.84
C GLU A 76 0.05 -1.42 13.60
N GLN A 77 1.10 -0.62 13.77
CA GLN A 77 1.77 0.04 12.64
C GLN A 77 2.38 -0.97 11.67
N VAL A 78 3.04 -2.02 12.19
CA VAL A 78 3.58 -3.12 11.39
C VAL A 78 2.45 -3.85 10.64
N ALA A 79 1.29 -4.06 11.27
CA ALA A 79 0.14 -4.67 10.62
C ALA A 79 -0.35 -3.80 9.46
N CYS A 80 -0.53 -2.49 9.65
CA CYS A 80 -0.91 -1.56 8.59
C CYS A 80 0.07 -1.59 7.40
N VAL A 81 1.38 -1.57 7.67
CA VAL A 81 2.39 -1.64 6.59
C VAL A 81 2.30 -2.99 5.85
N ASN A 82 2.13 -4.08 6.58
CA ASN A 82 2.00 -5.41 5.97
C ASN A 82 0.75 -5.51 5.10
N ASP A 83 -0.37 -4.92 5.50
CA ASP A 83 -1.61 -4.91 4.71
C ASP A 83 -1.39 -4.17 3.38
N VAL A 84 -0.74 -3.01 3.40
CA VAL A 84 -0.39 -2.26 2.19
C VAL A 84 0.52 -3.09 1.28
N LYS A 85 1.59 -3.67 1.83
CA LYS A 85 2.54 -4.48 1.06
C LYS A 85 1.93 -5.74 0.46
N ARG A 86 1.01 -6.39 1.17
CA ARG A 86 0.27 -7.54 0.65
C ARG A 86 -0.66 -7.16 -0.49
N PHE A 87 -1.27 -5.98 -0.42
CA PHE A 87 -2.20 -5.52 -1.44
C PHE A 87 -1.49 -5.20 -2.77
N GLU A 88 -0.31 -4.57 -2.71
CA GLU A 88 0.49 -4.22 -3.89
C GLU A 88 1.16 -5.43 -4.55
N SER A 89 1.35 -6.49 -3.80
CA SER A 89 2.08 -7.67 -4.25
C SER A 89 1.15 -8.64 -4.98
N ALA A 90 1.36 -8.83 -6.29
CA ALA A 90 0.78 -9.95 -7.02
C ALA A 90 1.32 -11.32 -6.52
N ILE A 91 2.39 -11.28 -5.70
CA ILE A 91 3.04 -12.45 -5.10
C ILE A 91 2.89 -12.36 -3.59
N VAL A 92 2.23 -13.35 -3.00
CA VAL A 92 2.13 -13.46 -1.54
C VAL A 92 3.35 -14.20 -1.01
N TYR A 93 4.26 -13.46 -0.37
CA TYR A 93 5.38 -14.07 0.36
C TYR A 93 4.89 -14.70 1.67
N ASN A 94 5.36 -15.92 1.97
CA ASN A 94 4.96 -16.69 3.15
C ASN A 94 3.42 -16.84 3.25
N PRO A 95 2.76 -17.45 2.25
CA PRO A 95 1.31 -17.62 2.29
C PRO A 95 0.92 -18.53 3.47
N VAL A 96 -0.28 -18.29 4.01
CA VAL A 96 -0.87 -19.25 4.94
C VAL A 96 -1.17 -20.53 4.19
N THR A 97 -0.57 -21.62 4.61
CA THR A 97 -0.71 -22.95 3.97
C THR A 97 -1.60 -23.86 4.78
N LEU A 98 -2.22 -24.83 4.11
CA LEU A 98 -2.92 -25.95 4.74
C LEU A 98 -2.12 -27.23 4.57
N ARG A 99 -2.31 -28.16 5.49
CA ARG A 99 -1.79 -29.53 5.37
C ARG A 99 -2.79 -30.42 4.66
N GLU A 100 -2.31 -31.45 3.96
CA GLU A 100 -3.15 -32.41 3.20
C GLU A 100 -4.25 -33.06 4.06
N ASN A 101 -3.97 -33.26 5.36
CA ASN A 101 -4.87 -33.91 6.32
C ASN A 101 -5.74 -32.95 7.13
N GLN A 102 -5.67 -31.64 6.90
CA GLN A 102 -6.52 -30.68 7.59
C GLN A 102 -7.97 -30.73 7.11
N LYS A 103 -8.90 -30.57 8.04
CA LYS A 103 -10.34 -30.60 7.74
C LYS A 103 -10.77 -29.32 6.99
N LEU A 104 -11.68 -29.47 6.05
CA LEU A 104 -12.28 -28.32 5.33
C LEU A 104 -12.96 -27.30 6.25
N SER A 105 -13.47 -27.74 7.41
CA SER A 105 -14.04 -26.85 8.42
C SER A 105 -13.01 -25.89 9.01
N GLU A 106 -11.77 -26.35 9.21
CA GLU A 106 -10.66 -25.53 9.70
C GLU A 106 -10.22 -24.54 8.62
N ALA A 107 -10.14 -25.00 7.36
CA ALA A 107 -9.84 -24.14 6.23
C ALA A 107 -10.85 -22.98 6.10
N LYS A 108 -12.16 -23.28 6.22
CA LYS A 108 -13.23 -22.28 6.20
C LYS A 108 -13.15 -21.30 7.38
N ALA A 109 -12.78 -21.77 8.57
CA ALA A 109 -12.59 -20.90 9.74
C ALA A 109 -11.41 -19.94 9.53
N LEU A 110 -10.28 -20.43 9.01
CA LEU A 110 -9.11 -19.61 8.66
C LEU A 110 -9.45 -18.61 7.55
N GLN A 111 -10.20 -19.02 6.55
CA GLN A 111 -10.65 -18.15 5.45
C GLN A 111 -11.44 -16.94 5.95
N LYS A 112 -12.42 -17.17 6.83
CA LYS A 112 -13.20 -16.09 7.46
C LYS A 112 -12.33 -15.19 8.34
N LYS A 113 -11.44 -15.79 9.14
CA LYS A 113 -10.58 -15.06 10.08
C LYS A 113 -9.55 -14.17 9.37
N LEU A 114 -8.99 -14.64 8.26
CA LEU A 114 -7.89 -13.99 7.56
C LEU A 114 -8.32 -13.26 6.28
N ASN A 115 -9.60 -13.38 5.90
CA ASN A 115 -10.16 -12.85 4.65
C ASN A 115 -9.34 -13.25 3.40
N ILE A 116 -8.98 -14.55 3.32
CA ILE A 116 -8.18 -15.13 2.24
C ILE A 116 -9.08 -16.04 1.41
N THR A 117 -8.97 -15.98 0.08
CA THR A 117 -9.81 -16.75 -0.86
C THR A 117 -9.20 -18.08 -1.32
N GLY A 118 -7.91 -18.30 -1.04
CA GLY A 118 -7.21 -19.52 -1.45
C GLY A 118 -6.03 -19.84 -0.56
N PHE A 119 -5.74 -21.14 -0.42
CA PHE A 119 -4.63 -21.65 0.37
C PHE A 119 -3.80 -22.64 -0.44
N PRO A 120 -2.47 -22.48 -0.52
CA PRO A 120 -1.59 -23.56 -0.95
C PRO A 120 -1.68 -24.73 0.04
N VAL A 121 -1.80 -25.94 -0.49
CA VAL A 121 -1.77 -27.18 0.30
C VAL A 121 -0.38 -27.78 0.19
N VAL A 122 0.25 -28.06 1.34
CA VAL A 122 1.62 -28.56 1.41
C VAL A 122 1.70 -29.84 2.25
N ASN A 123 2.69 -30.69 1.95
CA ASN A 123 3.00 -31.85 2.77
C ASN A 123 3.85 -31.49 4.01
N GLU A 124 4.23 -32.49 4.80
CA GLU A 124 5.05 -32.31 6.01
C GLU A 124 6.42 -31.65 5.72
N LYS A 125 6.96 -31.85 4.53
CA LYS A 125 8.24 -31.25 4.07
C LYS A 125 8.07 -29.86 3.44
N ASN A 126 6.89 -29.20 3.59
CA ASN A 126 6.53 -27.91 2.97
C ASN A 126 6.59 -27.91 1.42
N ILE A 127 6.46 -29.07 0.79
CA ILE A 127 6.39 -29.16 -0.67
C ILE A 127 4.93 -28.96 -1.08
N LEU A 128 4.72 -28.07 -2.06
CA LEU A 128 3.40 -27.76 -2.61
C LEU A 128 2.78 -29.03 -3.23
N LYS A 129 1.54 -29.33 -2.88
CA LYS A 129 0.74 -30.46 -3.40
C LYS A 129 -0.47 -30.01 -4.21
N GLY A 130 -0.99 -28.83 -3.90
CA GLY A 130 -2.15 -28.29 -4.59
C GLY A 130 -2.55 -26.95 -4.03
N ILE A 131 -3.71 -26.48 -4.46
CA ILE A 131 -4.33 -25.25 -3.98
C ILE A 131 -5.79 -25.52 -3.65
N LEU A 132 -6.27 -25.00 -2.54
CA LEU A 132 -7.67 -24.95 -2.16
C LEU A 132 -8.19 -23.55 -2.40
N THR A 133 -9.17 -23.41 -3.29
CA THR A 133 -9.88 -22.14 -3.57
C THR A 133 -11.36 -22.27 -3.24
N ASN A 134 -12.09 -21.17 -3.27
CA ASN A 134 -13.56 -21.15 -3.15
C ASN A 134 -14.23 -21.89 -4.29
#